data_e89a5a83fd6671ed481462befbd40af0
#
_entry.id   e89a5a83fd6671ed481462befbd40af0
#
_cell.length_a   1.000
_cell.length_b   1.000
_cell.length_c   1.000
_cell.angle_alpha   90.00
_cell.angle_beta   90.00
_cell.angle_gamma   90.00
#
_symmetry.space_group_name_H-M   'P 1'
#
loop_
_entity.id
_entity.type
_entity.pdbx_description
1 polymer ?
#
loop_
_entity_poly.entity_id
_entity_poly.type
_entity_poly.pdbx_seq_one_letter_code
_entity_poly.pdbx_strand_id
1 'polypeptide(L)' 'MGISISIEEIILDDSSVYVAYPDEEIFSEVVGVGESPNEACRDLAHTFNQMLYIENGIPILIEV' A
#
# COMPACT_ATOMS: atom_id res chain seq x y z
N MET A 1 -6.08 13.95 7.47
CA MET A 1 -6.99 12.84 7.15
C MET A 1 -6.20 11.70 6.53
N GLY A 2 -6.47 10.47 6.94
CA GLY A 2 -5.74 9.31 6.46
C GLY A 2 -6.54 8.48 5.48
N ILE A 3 -5.85 7.78 4.59
CA ILE A 3 -6.46 6.86 3.64
C ILE A 3 -5.99 5.46 3.98
N SER A 4 -6.93 4.56 4.26
CA SER A 4 -6.60 3.17 4.54
C SER A 4 -6.02 2.49 3.30
N ILE A 5 -5.13 1.53 3.52
CA ILE A 5 -4.49 0.77 2.45
C ILE A 5 -4.93 -0.68 2.54
N SER A 6 -5.33 -1.25 1.42
CA SER A 6 -5.58 -2.68 1.31
C SER A 6 -4.38 -3.33 0.64
N ILE A 7 -4.08 -4.55 1.06
CA ILE A 7 -2.92 -5.30 0.54
C ILE A 7 -3.40 -6.63 0.00
N GLU A 8 -2.92 -6.98 -1.17
CA GLU A 8 -3.27 -8.23 -1.82
C GLU A 8 -2.00 -8.98 -2.14
N GLU A 9 -2.00 -10.28 -1.85
CA GLU A 9 -0.87 -11.14 -2.18
C GLU A 9 -1.14 -11.82 -3.50
N ILE A 10 -0.19 -11.70 -4.43
CA ILE A 10 -0.25 -12.38 -5.71
C ILE A 10 0.80 -13.48 -5.70
N ILE A 11 0.34 -14.73 -5.82
CA ILE A 11 1.23 -15.89 -5.77
C ILE A 11 1.67 -16.23 -7.18
N LEU A 12 2.98 -16.19 -7.39
CA LEU A 12 3.61 -16.61 -8.63
C LEU A 12 4.20 -18.01 -8.42
N ASP A 13 4.80 -18.59 -9.43
CA ASP A 13 5.28 -19.97 -9.38
C ASP A 13 6.08 -20.31 -8.11
N ASP A 14 7.12 -19.53 -7.83
CA ASP A 14 7.99 -19.80 -6.70
C ASP A 14 8.08 -18.64 -5.70
N SER A 15 7.22 -17.64 -5.85
CA SER A 15 7.33 -16.45 -5.03
C SER A 15 5.99 -15.76 -4.88
N SER A 16 5.96 -14.76 -4.01
CA SER A 16 4.78 -13.92 -3.83
C SER A 16 5.16 -12.47 -4.03
N VAL A 17 4.23 -11.71 -4.57
CA VAL A 17 4.35 -10.26 -4.70
C VAL A 17 3.16 -9.64 -3.98
N TYR A 18 3.38 -8.55 -3.29
CA TYR A 18 2.33 -7.85 -2.57
C TYR A 18 2.01 -6.56 -3.29
N VAL A 19 0.72 -6.29 -3.41
CA VAL A 19 0.22 -5.06 -4.04
C VAL A 19 -0.57 -4.30 -3.00
N ALA A 20 -0.19 -3.05 -2.78
CA ALA A 20 -0.89 -2.17 -1.86
C ALA A 20 -1.64 -1.12 -2.67
N TYR A 21 -2.88 -0.86 -2.29
CA TYR A 21 -3.68 0.15 -2.98
C TYR A 21 -4.56 0.88 -1.98
N PRO A 22 -4.82 2.16 -2.27
CA PRO A 22 -5.67 2.94 -1.37
C PRO A 22 -7.13 2.52 -1.49
N ASP A 23 -7.86 2.61 -0.39
CA ASP A 23 -9.26 2.23 -0.34
C ASP A 23 -10.21 3.32 -0.87
N GLU A 24 -9.66 4.32 -1.54
CA GLU A 24 -10.42 5.40 -2.16
C GLU A 24 -10.55 5.14 -3.66
N GLU A 25 -11.76 5.13 -4.18
CA GLU A 25 -11.99 4.84 -5.59
C GLU A 25 -11.25 5.77 -6.55
N ILE A 26 -11.12 7.04 -6.18
CA ILE A 26 -10.47 8.00 -7.06
C ILE A 26 -8.97 7.73 -7.24
N PHE A 27 -8.40 6.90 -6.37
CA PHE A 27 -6.99 6.53 -6.44
C PHE A 27 -6.79 5.07 -6.83
N SER A 28 -7.82 4.41 -7.32
CA SER A 28 -7.77 2.96 -7.56
C SER A 28 -6.77 2.54 -8.62
N GLU A 29 -6.30 3.45 -9.46
CA GLU A 29 -5.32 3.14 -10.48
C GLU A 29 -3.88 3.23 -9.99
N VAL A 30 -3.68 3.74 -8.78
CA VAL A 30 -2.33 3.90 -8.22
C VAL A 30 -2.10 2.80 -7.22
N VAL A 31 -1.03 2.02 -7.43
CA VAL A 31 -0.70 0.91 -6.54
C VAL A 31 0.79 0.93 -6.21
N GLY A 32 1.11 0.31 -5.07
CA GLY A 32 2.48 0.04 -4.69
C GLY A 32 2.74 -1.45 -4.77
N VAL A 33 3.96 -1.84 -5.10
CA VAL A 33 4.32 -3.24 -5.27
C VAL A 33 5.59 -3.52 -4.47
N GLY A 34 5.67 -4.69 -3.86
CA GLY A 34 6.85 -5.07 -3.10
C GLY A 34 6.88 -6.56 -2.80
N GLU A 35 7.99 -7.03 -2.28
CA GLU A 35 8.17 -8.43 -1.91
C GLU A 35 7.61 -8.73 -0.52
N SER A 36 7.18 -7.71 0.19
CA SER A 36 6.52 -7.83 1.49
C SER A 36 5.43 -6.79 1.58
N PRO A 37 4.47 -6.97 2.50
CA PRO A 37 3.44 -5.96 2.72
C PRO A 37 4.01 -4.58 3.04
N ASN A 38 5.06 -4.53 3.86
CA ASN A 38 5.70 -3.25 4.20
C ASN A 38 6.31 -2.56 2.99
N GLU A 39 6.99 -3.33 2.14
CA GLU A 39 7.59 -2.76 0.93
C GLU A 39 6.53 -2.23 -0.02
N ALA A 40 5.43 -2.97 -0.19
CA ALA A 40 4.34 -2.52 -1.04
C ALA A 40 3.73 -1.22 -0.52
N CYS A 41 3.52 -1.12 0.80
CA CYS A 41 2.98 0.09 1.41
C CYS A 41 3.93 1.26 1.27
N ARG A 42 5.23 1.03 1.43
CA ARG A 42 6.24 2.09 1.28
C ARG A 42 6.29 2.59 -0.15
N ASP A 43 6.20 1.68 -1.11
CA ASP A 43 6.19 2.05 -2.52
C ASP A 43 4.98 2.92 -2.83
N LEU A 44 3.82 2.55 -2.30
CA LEU A 44 2.60 3.33 -2.48
C LEU A 44 2.74 4.72 -1.85
N ALA A 45 3.24 4.79 -0.62
CA ALA A 45 3.42 6.06 0.07
C ALA A 45 4.39 6.97 -0.69
N HIS A 46 5.46 6.40 -1.22
CA HIS A 46 6.43 7.14 -2.00
C HIS A 46 5.79 7.73 -3.27
N THR A 47 4.97 6.94 -3.94
CA THR A 47 4.28 7.39 -5.15
C THR A 47 3.38 8.60 -4.89
N PHE A 48 2.70 8.59 -3.74
CA PHE A 48 1.86 9.72 -3.36
C PHE A 48 2.61 10.84 -2.66
N ASN A 49 3.89 10.64 -2.36
CA ASN A 49 4.68 11.58 -1.58
C ASN A 49 4.00 11.86 -0.23
N GLN A 50 3.51 10.80 0.39
CA GLN A 50 2.82 10.88 1.68
C GLN A 50 3.53 10.02 2.70
N MET A 51 3.17 10.19 3.96
CA MET A 51 3.74 9.39 5.03
C MET A 51 2.92 8.12 5.24
N LEU A 52 3.62 7.03 5.49
CA LEU A 52 2.99 5.77 5.87
C LEU A 52 2.90 5.70 7.38
N TYR A 53 1.74 5.36 7.88
CA TYR A 53 1.49 5.25 9.31
C TYR A 53 0.75 3.95 9.59
N ILE A 54 1.11 3.28 10.68
CA ILE A 54 0.42 2.05 11.09
C ILE A 54 -0.40 2.35 12.33
N GLU A 55 -1.70 2.20 12.22
CA GLU A 55 -2.61 2.43 13.34
C GLU A 55 -3.43 1.16 13.59
N ASN A 56 -3.26 0.59 14.79
CA ASN A 56 -3.93 -0.65 15.16
C ASN A 56 -3.69 -1.78 14.16
N GLY A 57 -2.48 -1.85 13.60
CA GLY A 57 -2.12 -2.84 12.62
C GLY A 57 -2.59 -2.56 11.20
N ILE A 58 -3.24 -1.42 10.99
CA ILE A 58 -3.77 -1.05 9.68
C ILE A 58 -2.87 0.02 9.06
N PRO A 59 -2.32 -0.20 7.87
CA PRO A 59 -1.52 0.82 7.21
C PRO A 59 -2.41 1.95 6.67
N ILE A 60 -1.96 3.18 6.89
CA ILE A 60 -2.71 4.37 6.51
C ILE A 60 -1.75 5.36 5.87
N LEU A 61 -2.18 5.97 4.76
CA LEU A 61 -1.45 7.07 4.15
C LEU A 61 -1.92 8.38 4.76
N ILE A 62 -0.96 9.20 5.17
CA ILE A 62 -1.26 10.50 5.77
C ILE A 62 -0.60 11.57 4.92
N GLU A 63 -1.39 12.55 4.53
CA GLU A 63 -0.90 13.69 3.76
C GLU A 63 0.06 14.52 4.60
N VAL A 64 1.20 14.86 4.01
CA VAL A 64 2.26 15.63 4.67
C VAL A 64 1.95 17.12 4.62
#